data_d6f7eb4d3f14441ff6da89f9508cabd5
#
_entry.id   d6f7eb4d3f14441ff6da89f9508cabd5
#
_cell.length_a   1.000
_cell.length_b   1.000
_cell.length_c   1.000
_cell.angle_alpha   90.00
_cell.angle_beta   90.00
_cell.angle_gamma   90.00
#
_symmetry.space_group_name_H-M   'P 1'
#
loop_
_entity.id
_entity.type
_entity.pdbx_description
1 polymer ?
#
loop_
_entity_poly.entity_id
_entity_poly.type
_entity_poly.pdbx_seq_one_letter_code
_entity_poly.pdbx_strand_id
1 'polypeptide(L)'
;MTHPPIARLRALRSVELLTPEFTQATDFYEEVWGLEVVEAEPGTSWLRGTGDEHHALQLTRADRIGLGRLAFAVATPAEIDDGARRLEARGITPVCGPGPLDQVGGGYGLRFHDIDGRLIELSAETWAVTARGRDGAVPVGVTHAVLNTPDIDASVAFYRDVLGMRVSDWSEHQMAFLRCNADHHCIAFNQAPWVSLNHVAYEMSSVDHFMRGLGRLRHHGVTPEWGPGRHGPGNNTFSYFTDPTGLVCEYTSEVAQVVEDAWICKVWRRTPELSDVWGTAGPPSPQIRAHMAGTPDGSPVVPPVDAEADTASDTASDTAADAAADAEGVPA
;
A
#
# COMPACT_ATOMS: atom_id res chain seq x y z
N MET A 1 -11.93 -8.01 -33.07
CA MET A 1 -10.88 -6.98 -33.29
C MET A 1 -10.35 -6.63 -31.91
N THR A 2 -9.05 -6.78 -31.68
CA THR A 2 -8.42 -6.38 -30.42
C THR A 2 -8.33 -4.84 -30.39
N HIS A 3 -8.98 -4.21 -29.44
CA HIS A 3 -8.87 -2.77 -29.25
C HIS A 3 -7.46 -2.43 -28.71
N PRO A 4 -6.82 -1.34 -29.17
CA PRO A 4 -5.56 -0.90 -28.58
C PRO A 4 -5.76 -0.44 -27.13
N PRO A 5 -4.73 -0.49 -26.26
CA PRO A 5 -4.82 0.03 -24.90
C PRO A 5 -5.34 1.47 -24.85
N ILE A 6 -5.94 1.85 -23.72
CA ILE A 6 -6.54 3.19 -23.58
C ILE A 6 -5.49 4.31 -23.55
N ALA A 7 -4.31 4.03 -22.95
CA ALA A 7 -3.20 4.97 -22.87
C ALA A 7 -1.87 4.21 -22.76
N ARG A 8 -0.75 4.92 -22.90
CA ARG A 8 0.57 4.40 -22.55
C ARG A 8 0.92 4.90 -21.15
N LEU A 9 0.73 4.04 -20.16
CA LEU A 9 1.11 4.32 -18.79
C LEU A 9 2.63 4.47 -18.66
N ARG A 10 3.07 5.38 -17.76
CA ARG A 10 4.48 5.69 -17.52
C ARG A 10 4.96 5.19 -16.17
N ALA A 11 4.13 5.35 -15.13
CA ALA A 11 4.43 4.97 -13.77
C ALA A 11 3.13 4.87 -12.95
N LEU A 12 3.17 4.13 -11.84
CA LEU A 12 2.26 4.33 -10.73
C LEU A 12 2.72 5.59 -10.00
N ARG A 13 1.93 6.66 -10.05
CA ARG A 13 2.26 7.99 -9.53
C ARG A 13 2.03 8.08 -8.04
N SER A 14 0.83 7.70 -7.62
CA SER A 14 0.40 7.77 -6.22
C SER A 14 -0.69 6.76 -5.92
N VAL A 15 -0.85 6.50 -4.62
CA VAL A 15 -1.90 5.66 -4.06
C VAL A 15 -2.71 6.49 -3.06
N GLU A 16 -4.03 6.38 -3.10
CA GLU A 16 -4.90 6.88 -2.04
C GLU A 16 -5.30 5.74 -1.11
N LEU A 17 -5.08 5.93 0.19
CA LEU A 17 -5.50 5.03 1.25
C LEU A 17 -6.62 5.66 2.08
N LEU A 18 -7.61 4.85 2.39
CA LEU A 18 -8.77 5.22 3.19
C LEU A 18 -8.64 4.64 4.59
N THR A 19 -8.91 5.46 5.62
CA THR A 19 -8.82 5.01 7.00
C THR A 19 -9.66 5.86 7.96
N PRO A 20 -10.29 5.27 8.98
CA PRO A 20 -10.90 6.03 10.08
C PRO A 20 -9.84 6.65 11.00
N GLU A 21 -8.67 6.01 11.11
CA GLU A 21 -7.55 6.42 11.98
C GLU A 21 -6.64 7.45 11.28
N PHE A 22 -7.24 8.40 10.56
CA PHE A 22 -6.58 9.36 9.67
C PHE A 22 -5.39 10.10 10.32
N THR A 23 -5.58 10.60 11.55
CA THR A 23 -4.52 11.37 12.24
C THR A 23 -3.33 10.49 12.57
N GLN A 24 -3.57 9.30 13.14
CA GLN A 24 -2.51 8.34 13.50
C GLN A 24 -1.77 7.85 12.26
N ALA A 25 -2.50 7.62 11.15
CA ALA A 25 -1.88 7.26 9.88
C ALA A 25 -1.00 8.39 9.32
N THR A 26 -1.48 9.64 9.35
CA THR A 26 -0.70 10.79 8.89
C THR A 26 0.59 10.95 9.70
N ASP A 27 0.50 10.92 11.03
CA ASP A 27 1.65 11.01 11.93
C ASP A 27 2.65 9.86 11.67
N PHE A 28 2.15 8.63 11.48
CA PHE A 28 3.01 7.49 11.16
C PHE A 28 3.76 7.68 9.83
N TYR A 29 3.05 8.02 8.75
CA TYR A 29 3.70 8.18 7.45
C TYR A 29 4.65 9.36 7.41
N GLU A 30 4.41 10.42 8.16
CA GLU A 30 5.30 11.59 8.25
C GLU A 30 6.48 11.35 9.19
N GLU A 31 6.24 11.06 10.45
CA GLU A 31 7.29 11.02 11.47
C GLU A 31 8.08 9.71 11.45
N VAL A 32 7.38 8.58 11.23
CA VAL A 32 7.96 7.24 11.33
C VAL A 32 8.37 6.71 9.96
N TRP A 33 7.47 6.74 8.96
CA TRP A 33 7.73 6.21 7.62
C TRP A 33 8.67 7.10 6.80
N GLY A 34 8.64 8.41 7.05
CA GLY A 34 9.57 9.39 6.50
C GLY A 34 9.12 10.03 5.19
N LEU A 35 7.85 10.04 4.91
CA LEU A 35 7.26 10.90 3.90
C LEU A 35 7.13 12.33 4.44
N GLU A 36 6.86 13.31 3.58
CA GLU A 36 6.65 14.71 3.95
C GLU A 36 5.23 15.12 3.59
N VAL A 37 4.46 15.61 4.55
CA VAL A 37 3.16 16.23 4.26
C VAL A 37 3.40 17.51 3.46
N VAL A 38 2.92 17.53 2.22
CA VAL A 38 3.06 18.69 1.30
C VAL A 38 1.82 19.57 1.28
N GLU A 39 0.67 18.96 1.54
CA GLU A 39 -0.62 19.64 1.63
C GLU A 39 -1.52 18.87 2.60
N ALA A 40 -2.39 19.56 3.31
CA ALA A 40 -3.38 18.98 4.20
C ALA A 40 -4.67 19.80 4.22
N GLU A 41 -5.79 19.08 4.17
CA GLU A 41 -7.14 19.62 4.31
C GLU A 41 -7.90 18.81 5.39
N PRO A 42 -9.06 19.29 5.87
CA PRO A 42 -9.83 18.53 6.85
C PRO A 42 -10.18 17.13 6.36
N GLY A 43 -9.50 16.10 6.90
CA GLY A 43 -9.70 14.70 6.56
C GLY A 43 -8.92 14.19 5.35
N THR A 44 -8.01 14.97 4.79
CA THR A 44 -7.14 14.51 3.70
C THR A 44 -5.73 15.08 3.86
N SER A 45 -4.71 14.25 3.63
CA SER A 45 -3.31 14.64 3.61
C SER A 45 -2.63 14.08 2.37
N TRP A 46 -1.74 14.87 1.76
CA TRP A 46 -0.91 14.46 0.63
C TRP A 46 0.54 14.43 1.07
N LEU A 47 1.17 13.26 0.91
CA LEU A 47 2.51 13.01 1.37
C LEU A 47 3.40 12.60 0.20
N ARG A 48 4.63 13.12 0.18
CA ARG A 48 5.61 12.80 -0.84
C ARG A 48 6.86 12.12 -0.28
N GLY A 49 7.56 11.41 -1.16
CA GLY A 49 8.93 10.98 -0.94
C GLY A 49 9.94 12.03 -1.39
N THR A 50 11.16 11.59 -1.67
CA THR A 50 12.25 12.47 -2.16
C THR A 50 12.26 12.64 -3.69
N GLY A 51 11.39 11.92 -4.41
CA GLY A 51 11.22 12.04 -5.87
C GLY A 51 10.58 13.35 -6.30
N ASP A 52 10.26 13.45 -7.58
CA ASP A 52 9.74 14.65 -8.25
C ASP A 52 8.20 14.68 -8.35
N GLU A 53 7.51 13.60 -7.97
CA GLU A 53 6.05 13.61 -7.92
C GLU A 53 5.56 14.53 -6.78
N HIS A 54 4.48 15.26 -7.05
CA HIS A 54 3.87 16.14 -6.06
C HIS A 54 3.56 15.41 -4.75
N HIS A 55 2.97 14.22 -4.86
CA HIS A 55 2.73 13.30 -3.75
C HIS A 55 2.77 11.85 -4.25
N ALA A 56 3.18 10.95 -3.37
CA ALA A 56 3.18 9.51 -3.59
C ALA A 56 2.03 8.81 -2.86
N LEU A 57 1.57 9.42 -1.75
CA LEU A 57 0.50 8.92 -0.90
C LEU A 57 -0.51 10.02 -0.63
N GLN A 58 -1.80 9.70 -0.83
CA GLN A 58 -2.92 10.45 -0.29
C GLN A 58 -3.56 9.63 0.82
N LEU A 59 -3.75 10.23 1.99
CA LEU A 59 -4.56 9.65 3.08
C LEU A 59 -5.89 10.38 3.12
N THR A 60 -6.98 9.64 3.17
CA THR A 60 -8.32 10.20 3.25
C THR A 60 -9.09 9.55 4.39
N ARG A 61 -9.68 10.37 5.26
CA ARG A 61 -10.56 9.89 6.34
C ARG A 61 -11.80 9.24 5.75
N ALA A 62 -12.07 8.02 6.14
CA ALA A 62 -13.25 7.26 5.73
C ALA A 62 -13.70 6.35 6.87
N ASP A 63 -14.89 5.82 6.77
CA ASP A 63 -15.44 4.82 7.69
C ASP A 63 -15.01 3.38 7.36
N ARG A 64 -14.07 3.23 6.42
CA ARG A 64 -13.49 1.96 5.99
C ARG A 64 -11.98 2.05 5.84
N ILE A 65 -11.31 0.92 5.90
CA ILE A 65 -9.88 0.78 5.62
C ILE A 65 -9.72 0.16 4.23
N GLY A 66 -8.77 0.66 3.44
CA GLY A 66 -8.44 0.06 2.16
C GLY A 66 -7.96 1.04 1.10
N LEU A 67 -8.02 0.60 -0.14
CA LEU A 67 -7.63 1.39 -1.29
C LEU A 67 -8.73 2.42 -1.65
N GLY A 68 -8.32 3.68 -1.82
CA GLY A 68 -9.15 4.74 -2.39
C GLY A 68 -8.97 4.83 -3.90
N ARG A 69 -7.73 4.96 -4.36
CA ARG A 69 -7.41 5.17 -5.77
C ARG A 69 -5.98 4.73 -6.11
N LEU A 70 -5.78 4.30 -7.36
CA LEU A 70 -4.48 4.15 -8.00
C LEU A 70 -4.35 5.21 -9.09
N ALA A 71 -3.36 6.08 -9.02
CA ALA A 71 -3.10 7.11 -10.03
C ALA A 71 -1.90 6.74 -10.90
N PHE A 72 -2.10 6.71 -12.21
CA PHE A 72 -1.04 6.41 -13.19
C PHE A 72 -0.70 7.62 -14.03
N ALA A 73 0.60 7.82 -14.25
CA ALA A 73 1.11 8.86 -15.13
C ALA A 73 0.89 8.50 -16.60
N VAL A 74 0.41 9.47 -17.37
CA VAL A 74 0.31 9.46 -18.83
C VAL A 74 1.08 10.68 -19.37
N ALA A 75 1.59 10.61 -20.59
CA ALA A 75 2.49 11.64 -21.08
C ALA A 75 1.78 12.97 -21.39
N THR A 76 0.59 12.94 -21.98
CA THR A 76 -0.08 14.14 -22.50
C THR A 76 -1.60 14.11 -22.26
N PRO A 77 -2.25 15.28 -22.17
CA PRO A 77 -3.71 15.41 -22.18
C PRO A 77 -4.37 14.73 -23.39
N ALA A 78 -3.75 14.80 -24.56
CA ALA A 78 -4.28 14.17 -25.76
C ALA A 78 -4.39 12.63 -25.64
N GLU A 79 -3.42 11.98 -24.94
CA GLU A 79 -3.52 10.55 -24.64
C GLU A 79 -4.67 10.25 -23.68
N ILE A 80 -5.00 11.15 -22.75
CA ILE A 80 -6.15 11.04 -21.85
C ILE A 80 -7.46 11.12 -22.62
N ASP A 81 -7.60 12.10 -23.53
CA ASP A 81 -8.78 12.27 -24.38
C ASP A 81 -9.00 11.04 -25.29
N ASP A 82 -7.92 10.52 -25.88
CA ASP A 82 -7.96 9.27 -26.65
C ASP A 82 -8.38 8.09 -25.78
N GLY A 83 -7.87 8.05 -24.55
CA GLY A 83 -8.21 7.04 -23.55
C GLY A 83 -9.69 7.02 -23.21
N ALA A 84 -10.30 8.18 -22.99
CA ALA A 84 -11.74 8.30 -22.73
C ALA A 84 -12.58 7.70 -23.86
N ARG A 85 -12.26 8.05 -25.12
CA ARG A 85 -12.95 7.49 -26.29
C ARG A 85 -12.80 5.98 -26.41
N ARG A 86 -11.61 5.46 -26.05
CA ARG A 86 -11.34 4.01 -26.08
C ARG A 86 -12.01 3.27 -24.94
N LEU A 87 -12.20 3.89 -23.76
CA LEU A 87 -13.01 3.35 -22.67
C LEU A 87 -14.48 3.22 -23.08
N GLU A 88 -15.05 4.31 -23.62
CA GLU A 88 -16.44 4.32 -24.10
C GLU A 88 -16.68 3.24 -25.19
N ALA A 89 -15.74 3.09 -26.13
CA ALA A 89 -15.82 2.05 -27.15
C ALA A 89 -15.79 0.62 -26.60
N ARG A 90 -15.37 0.45 -25.33
CA ARG A 90 -15.41 -0.82 -24.58
C ARG A 90 -16.61 -0.93 -23.64
N GLY A 91 -17.48 0.09 -23.61
CA GLY A 91 -18.60 0.16 -22.68
C GLY A 91 -18.19 0.49 -21.24
N ILE A 92 -16.97 1.01 -21.03
CA ILE A 92 -16.50 1.46 -19.71
C ILE A 92 -16.76 2.96 -19.62
N THR A 93 -17.66 3.37 -18.71
CA THR A 93 -18.00 4.76 -18.50
C THR A 93 -17.03 5.40 -17.51
N PRO A 94 -16.33 6.51 -17.87
CA PRO A 94 -15.55 7.27 -16.91
C PRO A 94 -16.42 7.80 -15.75
N VAL A 95 -15.87 7.78 -14.54
CA VAL A 95 -16.48 8.41 -13.37
C VAL A 95 -16.28 9.93 -13.41
N CYS A 96 -15.14 10.37 -13.97
CA CYS A 96 -14.75 11.77 -14.06
C CYS A 96 -13.83 11.99 -15.27
N GLY A 97 -13.97 13.13 -15.93
CA GLY A 97 -13.12 13.54 -17.04
C GLY A 97 -13.54 12.97 -18.41
N PRO A 98 -12.73 13.15 -19.45
CA PRO A 98 -11.42 13.82 -19.43
C PRO A 98 -11.54 15.33 -19.16
N GLY A 99 -10.60 15.88 -18.40
CA GLY A 99 -10.59 17.31 -18.05
C GLY A 99 -9.55 17.68 -16.99
N PRO A 100 -9.47 18.98 -16.65
CA PRO A 100 -8.69 19.42 -15.50
C PRO A 100 -9.13 18.68 -14.24
N LEU A 101 -8.16 18.20 -13.47
CA LEU A 101 -8.43 17.52 -12.19
C LEU A 101 -8.55 18.57 -11.09
N ASP A 102 -9.70 18.57 -10.41
CA ASP A 102 -9.92 19.37 -9.20
C ASP A 102 -9.35 18.60 -8.00
N GLN A 103 -8.03 18.67 -7.84
CA GLN A 103 -7.27 18.03 -6.77
C GLN A 103 -5.96 18.75 -6.52
N VAL A 104 -5.40 18.54 -5.33
CA VAL A 104 -4.06 18.98 -4.99
C VAL A 104 -3.04 18.31 -5.92
N GLY A 105 -2.08 19.11 -6.43
CA GLY A 105 -1.15 18.67 -7.48
C GLY A 105 -1.68 18.88 -8.90
N GLY A 106 -2.95 19.31 -9.05
CA GLY A 106 -3.52 19.67 -10.37
C GLY A 106 -3.49 18.53 -11.38
N GLY A 107 -3.35 18.91 -12.65
CA GLY A 107 -3.22 18.00 -13.77
C GLY A 107 -4.48 17.92 -14.64
N TYR A 108 -4.36 17.17 -15.73
CA TYR A 108 -5.45 16.83 -16.64
C TYR A 108 -5.62 15.32 -16.63
N GLY A 109 -6.84 14.82 -16.45
CA GLY A 109 -7.01 13.38 -16.28
C GLY A 109 -8.44 12.88 -16.44
N LEU A 110 -8.60 11.59 -16.22
CA LEU A 110 -9.87 10.90 -16.14
C LEU A 110 -9.83 9.84 -15.04
N ARG A 111 -11.00 9.45 -14.56
CA ARG A 111 -11.16 8.37 -13.57
C ARG A 111 -12.20 7.38 -14.04
N PHE A 112 -11.96 6.11 -13.77
CA PHE A 112 -12.90 5.01 -14.06
C PHE A 112 -12.64 3.86 -13.08
N HIS A 113 -13.56 2.91 -13.03
CA HIS A 113 -13.37 1.71 -12.21
C HIS A 113 -12.76 0.58 -13.05
N ASP A 114 -11.85 -0.18 -12.42
CA ASP A 114 -11.41 -1.47 -12.97
C ASP A 114 -12.51 -2.54 -12.83
N ILE A 115 -12.19 -3.77 -13.24
CA ILE A 115 -13.13 -4.89 -13.22
C ILE A 115 -13.55 -5.30 -11.80
N ASP A 116 -12.71 -5.00 -10.81
CA ASP A 116 -12.96 -5.29 -9.39
C ASP A 116 -13.60 -4.09 -8.65
N GLY A 117 -13.87 -2.99 -9.36
CA GLY A 117 -14.46 -1.77 -8.81
C GLY A 117 -13.47 -0.80 -8.18
N ARG A 118 -12.15 -0.99 -8.34
CA ARG A 118 -11.13 -0.05 -7.82
C ARG A 118 -11.10 1.20 -8.70
N LEU A 119 -10.97 2.36 -8.06
CA LEU A 119 -10.87 3.63 -8.77
C LEU A 119 -9.46 3.79 -9.36
N ILE A 120 -9.40 3.93 -10.68
CA ILE A 120 -8.19 4.19 -11.44
C ILE A 120 -8.23 5.63 -11.92
N GLU A 121 -7.12 6.35 -11.77
CA GLU A 121 -6.89 7.67 -12.35
C GLU A 121 -5.78 7.59 -13.38
N LEU A 122 -6.00 8.18 -14.54
CA LEU A 122 -4.96 8.50 -15.50
C LEU A 122 -4.76 10.01 -15.50
N SER A 123 -3.53 10.49 -15.30
CA SER A 123 -3.24 11.92 -15.23
C SER A 123 -1.96 12.31 -15.95
N ALA A 124 -2.00 13.51 -16.56
CA ALA A 124 -0.89 14.19 -17.20
C ALA A 124 -0.78 15.62 -16.64
N GLU A 125 0.37 16.26 -16.84
CA GLU A 125 0.61 17.66 -16.47
C GLU A 125 0.31 17.98 -14.99
N THR A 126 0.49 17.00 -14.12
CA THR A 126 0.49 17.22 -12.67
C THR A 126 1.70 18.05 -12.26
N TRP A 127 1.59 18.79 -11.17
CA TRP A 127 2.70 19.60 -10.68
C TRP A 127 3.86 18.70 -10.26
N ALA A 128 5.00 18.89 -10.93
CA ALA A 128 6.25 18.31 -10.49
C ALA A 128 6.87 19.21 -9.42
N VAL A 129 7.48 18.60 -8.42
CA VAL A 129 8.23 19.32 -7.39
C VAL A 129 9.72 19.01 -7.53
N THR A 130 10.56 20.00 -7.23
CA THR A 130 11.99 19.75 -7.17
C THR A 130 12.26 18.78 -6.03
N ALA A 131 12.92 17.66 -6.35
CA ALA A 131 13.35 16.71 -5.35
C ALA A 131 14.16 17.44 -4.25
N ARG A 132 13.69 17.36 -3.02
CA ARG A 132 14.42 17.92 -1.87
C ARG A 132 15.29 16.81 -1.30
N GLY A 133 16.61 17.00 -1.31
CA GLY A 133 17.51 16.12 -0.58
C GLY A 133 17.10 16.10 0.90
N ARG A 134 16.47 15.04 1.37
CA ARG A 134 16.39 14.74 2.80
C ARG A 134 17.65 13.95 3.17
N ASP A 135 18.37 14.43 4.16
CA ASP A 135 19.50 13.73 4.78
C ASP A 135 18.99 12.54 5.61
N GLY A 136 18.31 11.61 4.96
CA GLY A 136 17.75 10.45 5.65
C GLY A 136 17.48 9.32 4.67
N ALA A 137 17.62 8.10 5.14
CA ALA A 137 17.17 6.94 4.41
C ALA A 137 15.64 6.87 4.48
N VAL A 138 14.98 7.60 3.59
CA VAL A 138 13.53 7.75 3.47
C VAL A 138 13.08 7.39 2.06
N PRO A 139 11.80 7.06 1.84
CA PRO A 139 11.29 6.66 0.54
C PRO A 139 11.49 7.73 -0.55
N VAL A 140 11.77 7.27 -1.77
CA VAL A 140 11.75 8.10 -2.99
C VAL A 140 10.31 8.38 -3.42
N GLY A 141 9.47 7.36 -3.39
CA GLY A 141 8.06 7.41 -3.77
C GLY A 141 7.42 6.04 -3.68
N VAL A 142 6.21 5.90 -4.20
CA VAL A 142 5.56 4.60 -4.37
C VAL A 142 6.17 3.87 -5.57
N THR A 143 6.41 2.57 -5.45
CA THR A 143 6.92 1.75 -6.57
C THR A 143 5.87 0.78 -7.08
N HIS A 144 5.18 0.09 -6.18
CA HIS A 144 4.11 -0.83 -6.59
C HIS A 144 3.01 -0.96 -5.54
N ALA A 145 1.85 -1.43 -6.01
CA ALA A 145 0.77 -1.88 -5.15
C ALA A 145 0.42 -3.34 -5.49
N VAL A 146 0.15 -4.14 -4.46
CA VAL A 146 -0.33 -5.51 -4.61
C VAL A 146 -1.80 -5.57 -4.22
N LEU A 147 -2.59 -6.15 -5.11
CA LEU A 147 -4.04 -6.15 -5.07
C LEU A 147 -4.56 -7.58 -4.94
N ASN A 148 -5.43 -7.83 -3.99
CA ASN A 148 -6.13 -9.10 -3.86
C ASN A 148 -7.35 -9.11 -4.77
N THR A 149 -7.57 -10.22 -5.48
CA THR A 149 -8.70 -10.40 -6.38
C THR A 149 -9.22 -11.83 -6.33
N PRO A 150 -10.55 -12.02 -6.44
CA PRO A 150 -11.13 -13.36 -6.53
C PRO A 150 -10.97 -14.01 -7.91
N ASP A 151 -10.62 -13.24 -8.95
CA ASP A 151 -10.40 -13.72 -10.32
C ASP A 151 -9.14 -13.07 -10.90
N ILE A 152 -7.99 -13.71 -10.65
CA ILE A 152 -6.69 -13.17 -11.09
C ILE A 152 -6.58 -13.10 -12.62
N ASP A 153 -7.20 -14.04 -13.36
CA ASP A 153 -7.14 -14.06 -14.81
C ASP A 153 -7.91 -12.88 -15.41
N ALA A 154 -9.10 -12.60 -14.89
CA ALA A 154 -9.91 -11.46 -15.32
C ALA A 154 -9.22 -10.12 -15.00
N SER A 155 -8.64 -9.97 -13.80
CA SER A 155 -7.91 -8.76 -13.41
C SER A 155 -6.67 -8.55 -14.27
N VAL A 156 -5.87 -9.60 -14.49
CA VAL A 156 -4.69 -9.55 -15.37
C VAL A 156 -5.09 -9.21 -16.80
N ALA A 157 -6.16 -9.82 -17.32
CA ALA A 157 -6.66 -9.53 -18.68
C ALA A 157 -7.10 -8.06 -18.80
N PHE A 158 -7.80 -7.51 -17.80
CA PHE A 158 -8.21 -6.11 -17.80
C PHE A 158 -6.99 -5.16 -17.82
N TYR A 159 -6.02 -5.36 -16.93
CA TYR A 159 -4.84 -4.49 -16.85
C TYR A 159 -3.95 -4.63 -18.09
N ARG A 160 -3.88 -5.81 -18.71
CA ARG A 160 -3.17 -6.02 -19.97
C ARG A 160 -3.90 -5.39 -21.16
N ASP A 161 -5.19 -5.67 -21.35
CA ASP A 161 -5.92 -5.37 -22.58
C ASP A 161 -6.52 -3.96 -22.58
N VAL A 162 -6.89 -3.43 -21.40
CA VAL A 162 -7.43 -2.08 -21.24
C VAL A 162 -6.31 -1.09 -20.92
N LEU A 163 -5.52 -1.35 -19.88
CA LEU A 163 -4.47 -0.43 -19.42
C LEU A 163 -3.15 -0.58 -20.17
N GLY A 164 -2.96 -1.65 -20.95
CA GLY A 164 -1.75 -1.87 -21.75
C GLY A 164 -0.53 -2.31 -20.96
N MET A 165 -0.73 -2.79 -19.74
CA MET A 165 0.36 -3.34 -18.94
C MET A 165 0.85 -4.67 -19.50
N ARG A 166 2.07 -5.04 -19.16
CA ARG A 166 2.69 -6.30 -19.57
C ARG A 166 2.92 -7.18 -18.36
N VAL A 167 2.61 -8.46 -18.49
CA VAL A 167 2.95 -9.44 -17.46
C VAL A 167 4.45 -9.68 -17.51
N SER A 168 5.12 -9.45 -16.40
CA SER A 168 6.55 -9.73 -16.24
C SER A 168 6.76 -11.17 -15.83
N ASP A 169 6.11 -11.61 -14.76
CA ASP A 169 6.26 -12.96 -14.23
C ASP A 169 4.97 -13.42 -13.54
N TRP A 170 4.91 -14.72 -13.26
CA TRP A 170 3.93 -15.34 -12.39
C TRP A 170 4.63 -16.03 -11.21
N SER A 171 3.97 -16.08 -10.06
CA SER A 171 4.35 -16.96 -8.96
C SER A 171 3.31 -18.08 -8.86
N GLU A 172 3.57 -19.18 -9.55
CA GLU A 172 2.57 -20.19 -9.92
C GLU A 172 1.33 -19.49 -10.51
N HIS A 173 0.10 -19.94 -10.18
CA HIS A 173 -1.11 -19.21 -10.57
C HIS A 173 -1.71 -18.41 -9.39
N GLN A 174 -0.88 -18.10 -8.38
CA GLN A 174 -1.27 -17.39 -7.18
C GLN A 174 -1.02 -15.89 -7.27
N MET A 175 0.05 -15.49 -7.95
CA MET A 175 0.36 -14.08 -8.16
C MET A 175 0.79 -13.82 -9.60
N ALA A 176 0.44 -12.63 -10.09
CA ALA A 176 0.89 -12.07 -11.36
C ALA A 176 1.54 -10.72 -11.14
N PHE A 177 2.67 -10.46 -11.78
CA PHE A 177 3.42 -9.20 -11.70
C PHE A 177 3.32 -8.46 -13.03
N LEU A 178 2.81 -7.21 -13.00
CA LEU A 178 2.55 -6.41 -14.19
C LEU A 178 3.33 -5.10 -14.15
N ARG A 179 3.85 -4.71 -15.31
CA ARG A 179 4.61 -3.49 -15.50
C ARG A 179 3.98 -2.54 -16.52
N CYS A 180 4.21 -1.26 -16.33
CA CYS A 180 3.90 -0.22 -17.31
C CYS A 180 5.14 0.52 -17.84
N ASN A 181 6.29 0.29 -17.23
CA ASN A 181 7.60 0.86 -17.57
C ASN A 181 8.70 -0.23 -17.52
N ALA A 182 9.96 0.16 -17.29
CA ALA A 182 11.09 -0.77 -17.21
C ALA A 182 11.15 -1.53 -15.88
N ASP A 183 10.48 -1.08 -14.83
CA ASP A 183 10.45 -1.80 -13.56
C ASP A 183 9.72 -3.12 -13.73
N HIS A 184 10.21 -4.17 -13.07
CA HIS A 184 9.62 -5.51 -13.17
C HIS A 184 8.12 -5.49 -12.91
N HIS A 185 7.65 -4.68 -11.98
CA HIS A 185 6.23 -4.49 -11.71
C HIS A 185 5.94 -3.17 -11.01
N CYS A 186 4.80 -2.60 -11.33
CA CYS A 186 4.19 -1.50 -10.58
C CYS A 186 2.83 -1.92 -9.99
N ILE A 187 2.24 -3.02 -10.50
CA ILE A 187 1.05 -3.68 -9.95
C ILE A 187 1.35 -5.18 -9.87
N ALA A 188 0.89 -5.81 -8.79
CA ALA A 188 0.78 -7.26 -8.75
C ALA A 188 -0.62 -7.66 -8.25
N PHE A 189 -1.13 -8.76 -8.79
CA PHE A 189 -2.36 -9.39 -8.30
C PHE A 189 -2.02 -10.63 -7.49
N ASN A 190 -2.76 -10.83 -6.42
CA ASN A 190 -2.75 -12.04 -5.61
C ASN A 190 -4.15 -12.65 -5.61
N GLN A 191 -4.26 -13.93 -5.97
CA GLN A 191 -5.51 -14.68 -5.89
C GLN A 191 -5.97 -14.77 -4.43
N ALA A 192 -7.16 -14.24 -4.14
CA ALA A 192 -7.71 -14.18 -2.78
C ALA A 192 -9.24 -14.33 -2.81
N PRO A 193 -9.90 -14.59 -1.67
CA PRO A 193 -11.36 -14.78 -1.66
C PRO A 193 -12.18 -13.52 -1.94
N TRP A 194 -11.59 -12.33 -1.79
CA TRP A 194 -12.24 -11.02 -1.96
C TRP A 194 -11.30 -9.98 -2.53
N VAL A 195 -11.88 -8.87 -2.99
CA VAL A 195 -11.18 -7.67 -3.43
C VAL A 195 -10.69 -6.90 -2.21
N SER A 196 -9.39 -6.64 -2.12
CA SER A 196 -8.78 -5.82 -1.06
C SER A 196 -7.40 -5.32 -1.47
N LEU A 197 -6.84 -4.40 -0.72
CA LEU A 197 -5.44 -4.03 -0.80
C LEU A 197 -4.60 -5.06 -0.02
N ASN A 198 -3.55 -5.61 -0.67
CA ASN A 198 -2.59 -6.48 -0.01
C ASN A 198 -1.48 -5.65 0.66
N HIS A 199 -0.80 -4.79 -0.10
CA HIS A 199 0.17 -3.82 0.42
C HIS A 199 0.51 -2.73 -0.59
N VAL A 200 1.15 -1.68 -0.10
CA VAL A 200 1.80 -0.64 -0.90
C VAL A 200 3.30 -0.63 -0.60
N ALA A 201 4.11 -0.64 -1.65
CA ALA A 201 5.56 -0.61 -1.52
C ALA A 201 6.15 0.75 -1.89
N TYR A 202 7.12 1.17 -1.09
CA TYR A 202 7.81 2.44 -1.22
C TYR A 202 9.28 2.20 -1.53
N GLU A 203 9.78 2.88 -2.56
CA GLU A 203 11.14 2.73 -3.04
C GLU A 203 12.14 3.41 -2.12
N MET A 204 13.15 2.66 -1.71
CA MET A 204 14.38 3.17 -1.10
C MET A 204 15.46 3.24 -2.18
N SER A 205 16.20 4.34 -2.25
CA SER A 205 17.12 4.63 -3.37
C SER A 205 18.28 3.63 -3.53
N SER A 206 18.54 2.78 -2.54
CA SER A 206 19.57 1.75 -2.55
C SER A 206 19.38 0.76 -1.40
N VAL A 207 20.08 -0.38 -1.44
CA VAL A 207 20.12 -1.33 -0.31
C VAL A 207 20.70 -0.68 0.96
N ASP A 208 21.69 0.21 0.85
CA ASP A 208 22.21 0.95 2.01
C ASP A 208 21.11 1.83 2.63
N HIS A 209 20.40 2.61 1.82
CA HIS A 209 19.27 3.43 2.29
C HIS A 209 18.14 2.57 2.85
N PHE A 210 17.84 1.43 2.23
CA PHE A 210 16.88 0.47 2.74
C PHE A 210 17.26 0.01 4.15
N MET A 211 18.50 -0.45 4.37
CA MET A 211 18.96 -0.90 5.68
C MET A 211 19.00 0.21 6.73
N ARG A 212 19.41 1.42 6.33
CA ARG A 212 19.38 2.60 7.21
C ARG A 212 17.97 3.01 7.55
N GLY A 213 17.02 2.90 6.60
CA GLY A 213 15.59 3.12 6.82
C GLY A 213 15.03 2.15 7.85
N LEU A 214 15.38 0.86 7.78
CA LEU A 214 15.01 -0.13 8.81
C LEU A 214 15.56 0.25 10.20
N GLY A 215 16.81 0.73 10.23
CA GLY A 215 17.43 1.23 11.46
C GLY A 215 16.64 2.42 12.05
N ARG A 216 16.20 3.35 11.20
CA ARG A 216 15.36 4.49 11.60
C ARG A 216 14.02 4.04 12.16
N LEU A 217 13.30 3.14 11.47
CA LEU A 217 12.03 2.58 11.95
C LEU A 217 12.19 1.93 13.32
N ARG A 218 13.29 1.17 13.51
CA ARG A 218 13.59 0.54 14.79
C ARG A 218 13.81 1.55 15.93
N HIS A 219 14.41 2.72 15.65
CA HIS A 219 14.54 3.80 16.64
C HIS A 219 13.19 4.37 17.06
N HIS A 220 12.17 4.32 16.18
CA HIS A 220 10.78 4.64 16.50
C HIS A 220 9.99 3.46 17.10
N GLY A 221 10.67 2.36 17.45
CA GLY A 221 10.03 1.18 18.04
C GLY A 221 9.32 0.27 17.04
N VAL A 222 9.44 0.55 15.73
CA VAL A 222 8.81 -0.23 14.66
C VAL A 222 9.79 -1.27 14.12
N THR A 223 9.37 -2.54 14.13
CA THR A 223 10.14 -3.67 13.61
C THR A 223 9.41 -4.35 12.47
N PRO A 224 10.15 -4.93 11.50
CA PRO A 224 9.49 -5.65 10.41
C PRO A 224 8.71 -6.85 10.92
N GLU A 225 7.54 -7.06 10.36
CA GLU A 225 6.77 -8.29 10.55
C GLU A 225 7.27 -9.42 9.63
N TRP A 226 7.86 -9.05 8.48
CA TRP A 226 8.53 -9.95 7.56
C TRP A 226 9.64 -9.21 6.82
N GLY A 227 10.86 -9.75 6.85
CA GLY A 227 12.06 -9.11 6.28
C GLY A 227 13.10 -8.77 7.36
N PRO A 228 14.23 -8.14 6.99
CA PRO A 228 14.62 -7.88 5.60
C PRO A 228 14.93 -9.14 4.82
N GLY A 229 14.61 -9.13 3.54
CA GLY A 229 14.89 -10.22 2.63
C GLY A 229 14.99 -9.74 1.18
N ARG A 230 15.09 -10.68 0.24
CA ARG A 230 15.12 -10.39 -1.19
C ARG A 230 14.24 -11.36 -1.96
N HIS A 231 13.27 -10.86 -2.73
CA HIS A 231 12.38 -11.69 -3.52
C HIS A 231 13.07 -12.35 -4.72
N GLY A 232 12.64 -13.55 -5.10
CA GLY A 232 13.00 -14.16 -6.38
C GLY A 232 12.31 -13.43 -7.54
N PRO A 233 10.96 -13.39 -7.61
CA PRO A 233 10.27 -12.55 -8.57
C PRO A 233 10.58 -11.07 -8.33
N GLY A 234 10.93 -10.33 -9.38
CA GLY A 234 11.28 -8.91 -9.26
C GLY A 234 12.64 -8.60 -8.65
N ASN A 235 13.30 -9.57 -8.01
CA ASN A 235 14.65 -9.45 -7.44
C ASN A 235 14.86 -8.21 -6.54
N ASN A 236 13.80 -7.68 -5.94
CA ASN A 236 13.84 -6.52 -5.06
C ASN A 236 14.06 -6.92 -3.60
N THR A 237 14.69 -6.03 -2.82
CA THR A 237 14.69 -6.17 -1.36
C THR A 237 13.29 -5.94 -0.82
N PHE A 238 12.98 -6.51 0.33
CA PHE A 238 11.69 -6.30 0.98
C PHE A 238 11.80 -6.23 2.49
N SER A 239 10.93 -5.44 3.07
CA SER A 239 10.65 -5.47 4.51
C SER A 239 9.24 -4.92 4.74
N TYR A 240 8.39 -5.73 5.34
CA TYR A 240 6.97 -5.46 5.53
C TYR A 240 6.66 -5.04 6.94
N PHE A 241 5.75 -4.07 7.04
CA PHE A 241 5.29 -3.49 8.28
C PHE A 241 3.77 -3.31 8.20
N THR A 242 3.12 -3.22 9.33
CA THR A 242 1.72 -2.82 9.41
C THR A 242 1.66 -1.40 9.97
N ASP A 243 0.95 -0.51 9.28
CA ASP A 243 0.70 0.84 9.75
C ASP A 243 -0.34 0.84 10.91
N PRO A 244 -0.56 1.96 11.60
CA PRO A 244 -1.51 2.00 12.72
C PRO A 244 -2.95 1.64 12.36
N THR A 245 -3.29 1.60 11.07
CA THR A 245 -4.64 1.27 10.57
C THR A 245 -4.81 -0.19 10.23
N GLY A 246 -3.73 -0.97 10.24
CA GLY A 246 -3.71 -2.36 9.83
C GLY A 246 -3.36 -2.59 8.35
N LEU A 247 -3.08 -1.52 7.59
CA LEU A 247 -2.61 -1.66 6.21
C LEU A 247 -1.13 -2.03 6.16
N VAL A 248 -0.79 -2.92 5.24
CA VAL A 248 0.60 -3.35 5.07
C VAL A 248 1.33 -2.38 4.15
N CYS A 249 2.48 -1.91 4.62
CA CYS A 249 3.41 -1.08 3.87
C CYS A 249 4.79 -1.77 3.79
N GLU A 250 5.47 -1.59 2.67
CA GLU A 250 6.75 -2.23 2.36
C GLU A 250 7.81 -1.18 2.06
N TYR A 251 9.01 -1.33 2.65
CA TYR A 251 10.21 -0.76 2.06
C TYR A 251 10.80 -1.75 1.07
N THR A 252 11.15 -1.24 -0.11
CA THR A 252 11.76 -2.02 -1.19
C THR A 252 12.89 -1.24 -1.86
N SER A 253 13.82 -1.92 -2.51
CA SER A 253 14.83 -1.31 -3.38
C SER A 253 15.28 -2.27 -4.45
N GLU A 254 15.92 -1.74 -5.49
CA GLU A 254 16.53 -2.51 -6.56
C GLU A 254 15.56 -3.45 -7.29
N VAL A 255 14.35 -2.99 -7.57
CA VAL A 255 13.42 -3.73 -8.44
C VAL A 255 14.09 -3.99 -9.79
N ALA A 256 14.05 -5.23 -10.26
CA ALA A 256 14.67 -5.64 -11.51
C ALA A 256 14.19 -4.77 -12.68
N GLN A 257 15.12 -4.34 -13.51
CA GLN A 257 14.83 -3.58 -14.72
C GLN A 257 14.64 -4.52 -15.92
N VAL A 258 13.51 -4.42 -16.56
CA VAL A 258 13.16 -5.22 -17.73
C VAL A 258 13.69 -4.56 -19.00
N VAL A 259 14.54 -5.29 -19.72
CA VAL A 259 14.90 -4.94 -21.09
C VAL A 259 13.87 -5.63 -21.99
N GLU A 260 13.00 -4.85 -22.60
CA GLU A 260 11.74 -5.29 -23.21
C GLU A 260 11.90 -6.46 -24.21
N ASP A 261 12.86 -6.36 -25.13
CA ASP A 261 13.08 -7.36 -26.17
C ASP A 261 13.83 -8.62 -25.66
N ALA A 262 14.37 -8.57 -24.44
CA ALA A 262 15.15 -9.64 -23.84
C ALA A 262 14.43 -10.31 -22.66
N TRP A 263 13.29 -9.77 -22.20
CA TRP A 263 12.59 -10.34 -21.06
C TRP A 263 11.76 -11.54 -21.43
N ILE A 264 11.97 -12.63 -20.72
CA ILE A 264 11.18 -13.86 -20.84
C ILE A 264 10.37 -14.00 -19.55
N CYS A 265 9.05 -13.93 -19.67
CA CYS A 265 8.13 -14.18 -18.57
C CYS A 265 8.37 -15.56 -17.95
N LYS A 266 8.53 -15.62 -16.64
CA LYS A 266 8.78 -16.83 -15.87
C LYS A 266 7.58 -17.18 -15.01
N VAL A 267 7.47 -18.47 -14.70
CA VAL A 267 6.57 -18.96 -13.65
C VAL A 267 7.43 -19.46 -12.50
N TRP A 268 7.45 -18.70 -11.41
CA TRP A 268 8.21 -19.00 -10.20
C TRP A 268 7.46 -20.03 -9.35
N ARG A 269 8.18 -20.98 -8.77
CA ARG A 269 7.62 -21.84 -7.73
C ARG A 269 7.48 -21.08 -6.43
N ARG A 270 6.44 -21.41 -5.65
CA ARG A 270 6.20 -20.82 -4.34
C ARG A 270 6.91 -21.62 -3.25
N THR A 271 8.21 -21.46 -3.16
CA THR A 271 9.03 -22.08 -2.11
C THR A 271 9.64 -20.99 -1.21
N PRO A 272 9.98 -21.30 0.05
CA PRO A 272 10.63 -20.34 0.94
C PRO A 272 11.89 -19.72 0.35
N GLU A 273 12.71 -20.51 -0.34
CA GLU A 273 13.99 -20.09 -0.93
C GLU A 273 13.82 -19.12 -2.11
N LEU A 274 12.66 -19.16 -2.79
CA LEU A 274 12.32 -18.23 -3.87
C LEU A 274 11.50 -17.05 -3.38
N SER A 275 10.84 -17.18 -2.23
CA SER A 275 10.19 -16.06 -1.56
C SER A 275 11.21 -15.11 -0.93
N ASP A 276 12.32 -15.66 -0.42
CA ASP A 276 13.46 -14.92 0.14
C ASP A 276 14.77 -15.60 -0.26
N VAL A 277 15.38 -15.10 -1.34
CA VAL A 277 16.65 -15.66 -1.85
C VAL A 277 17.86 -15.34 -0.97
N TRP A 278 17.76 -14.40 -0.04
CA TRP A 278 18.79 -14.17 0.97
C TRP A 278 18.67 -15.14 2.14
N GLY A 279 17.48 -15.70 2.38
CA GLY A 279 17.22 -16.60 3.51
C GLY A 279 17.26 -15.90 4.88
N THR A 280 17.11 -14.58 4.90
CA THR A 280 17.23 -13.75 6.11
C THR A 280 15.91 -13.57 6.83
N ALA A 281 14.79 -13.61 6.11
CA ALA A 281 13.46 -13.33 6.65
C ALA A 281 12.66 -14.59 7.02
N GLY A 282 13.00 -15.74 6.43
CA GLY A 282 12.17 -16.93 6.53
C GLY A 282 10.78 -16.78 5.90
N PRO A 283 9.83 -17.67 6.16
CA PRO A 283 8.47 -17.58 5.66
C PRO A 283 7.69 -16.48 6.40
N PRO A 284 6.74 -15.78 5.72
CA PRO A 284 5.89 -14.80 6.37
C PRO A 284 5.04 -15.44 7.48
N SER A 285 4.91 -14.77 8.63
CA SER A 285 4.12 -15.22 9.77
C SER A 285 2.63 -15.33 9.43
N PRO A 286 1.83 -16.09 10.19
CA PRO A 286 0.37 -16.07 10.06
C PRO A 286 -0.23 -14.69 10.24
N GLN A 287 0.34 -13.85 11.10
CA GLN A 287 -0.12 -12.49 11.35
C GLN A 287 0.04 -11.60 10.12
N ILE A 288 1.25 -11.50 9.54
CA ILE A 288 1.44 -10.66 8.33
C ILE A 288 0.60 -11.17 7.16
N ARG A 289 0.39 -12.48 7.03
CA ARG A 289 -0.51 -13.04 6.01
C ARG A 289 -1.95 -12.61 6.22
N ALA A 290 -2.42 -12.51 7.46
CA ALA A 290 -3.75 -12.02 7.78
C ALA A 290 -3.89 -10.54 7.43
N HIS A 291 -2.89 -9.71 7.74
CA HIS A 291 -2.86 -8.31 7.34
C HIS A 291 -2.83 -8.16 5.80
N MET A 292 -2.01 -8.96 5.10
CA MET A 292 -1.95 -8.97 3.62
C MET A 292 -3.26 -9.48 2.96
N ALA A 293 -4.09 -10.26 3.66
CA ALA A 293 -5.41 -10.60 3.16
C ALA A 293 -6.33 -9.37 3.08
N GLY A 294 -6.04 -8.35 3.85
CA GLY A 294 -6.76 -7.08 3.87
C GLY A 294 -8.21 -7.20 4.33
N THR A 295 -8.85 -6.07 4.50
CA THR A 295 -10.30 -5.99 4.71
C THR A 295 -10.99 -5.95 3.35
N PRO A 296 -12.08 -6.74 3.12
CA PRO A 296 -12.81 -6.68 1.87
C PRO A 296 -13.22 -5.24 1.51
N ASP A 297 -12.93 -4.80 0.28
CA ASP A 297 -13.28 -3.46 -0.18
C ASP A 297 -14.81 -3.24 -0.10
N GLY A 298 -15.22 -2.07 0.42
CA GLY A 298 -16.62 -1.75 0.67
C GLY A 298 -17.19 -2.27 2.00
N SER A 299 -16.43 -3.04 2.79
CA SER A 299 -16.88 -3.41 4.14
C SER A 299 -16.71 -2.22 5.10
N PRO A 300 -17.73 -1.90 5.91
CA PRO A 300 -17.57 -0.90 6.96
C PRO A 300 -16.59 -1.40 8.03
N VAL A 301 -15.79 -0.49 8.59
CA VAL A 301 -14.94 -0.81 9.74
C VAL A 301 -15.86 -1.01 10.95
N VAL A 302 -15.81 -2.19 11.54
CA VAL A 302 -16.37 -2.40 12.88
C VAL A 302 -15.32 -1.88 13.85
N PRO A 303 -15.60 -0.79 14.61
CA PRO A 303 -14.63 -0.32 15.59
C PRO A 303 -14.33 -1.44 16.58
N PRO A 304 -13.09 -1.53 17.10
CA PRO A 304 -12.78 -2.50 18.15
C PRO A 304 -13.80 -2.29 19.28
N VAL A 305 -14.43 -3.38 19.70
CA VAL A 305 -15.26 -3.36 20.90
C VAL A 305 -14.31 -3.01 22.04
N ASP A 306 -14.46 -1.78 22.57
CA ASP A 306 -13.71 -1.38 23.76
C ASP A 306 -13.88 -2.51 24.77
N ALA A 307 -12.77 -3.11 25.20
CA ALA A 307 -12.79 -4.04 26.31
C ALA A 307 -13.36 -3.25 27.50
N GLU A 308 -14.58 -3.57 27.86
CA GLU A 308 -15.27 -2.97 29.02
C GLU A 308 -14.26 -2.97 30.17
N ALA A 309 -13.93 -1.77 30.61
CA ALA A 309 -13.17 -1.59 31.83
C ALA A 309 -13.98 -2.21 32.96
N ASP A 310 -13.52 -3.36 33.45
CA ASP A 310 -14.06 -4.06 34.59
C ASP A 310 -13.83 -3.16 35.82
N THR A 311 -14.71 -2.17 36.00
CA THR A 311 -14.78 -1.40 37.25
C THR A 311 -15.57 -2.23 38.24
N ALA A 312 -14.87 -3.20 38.86
CA ALA A 312 -15.35 -3.78 40.09
C ALA A 312 -15.39 -2.69 41.17
N SER A 313 -16.59 -2.21 41.42
CA SER A 313 -16.87 -1.36 42.56
C SER A 313 -16.83 -2.19 43.83
N ASP A 314 -15.73 -2.12 44.56
CA ASP A 314 -15.63 -2.58 45.95
C ASP A 314 -16.44 -1.62 46.85
N THR A 315 -17.68 -1.96 47.12
CA THR A 315 -18.45 -1.35 48.20
C THR A 315 -18.20 -2.15 49.48
N ALA A 316 -17.19 -1.71 50.25
CA ALA A 316 -17.03 -2.12 51.63
C ALA A 316 -18.19 -1.57 52.46
N SER A 317 -19.05 -2.42 52.99
CA SER A 317 -19.98 -2.04 54.06
C SER A 317 -19.30 -2.33 55.42
N ASP A 318 -19.15 -1.22 56.13
CA ASP A 318 -18.79 -1.08 57.54
C ASP A 318 -19.88 -1.76 58.40
N THR A 319 -19.52 -2.72 59.28
CA THR A 319 -20.28 -2.97 60.52
C THR A 319 -19.33 -3.41 61.61
N ALA A 320 -19.26 -2.59 62.64
CA ALA A 320 -18.57 -2.79 63.88
C ALA A 320 -19.25 -3.84 64.78
N ALA A 321 -18.46 -4.56 65.58
CA ALA A 321 -18.73 -4.93 67.00
C ALA A 321 -17.55 -5.81 67.51
N ASP A 322 -16.76 -5.25 68.33
CA ASP A 322 -16.64 -5.34 69.82
C ASP A 322 -16.37 -6.74 70.41
N ALA A 323 -15.40 -6.73 71.32
CA ALA A 323 -15.13 -7.55 72.51
C ALA A 323 -13.88 -8.47 72.52
N ALA A 324 -12.90 -7.95 73.22
CA ALA A 324 -12.30 -8.45 74.47
C ALA A 324 -11.36 -9.66 74.44
N ALA A 325 -10.18 -9.37 74.96
CA ALA A 325 -9.47 -9.99 76.09
C ALA A 325 -8.48 -11.13 75.81
N ASP A 326 -7.31 -10.80 76.27
CA ASP A 326 -6.35 -11.64 77.12
C ASP A 326 -5.31 -12.56 76.44
N ALA A 327 -4.11 -12.10 76.68
CA ALA A 327 -3.04 -12.66 77.56
C ALA A 327 -2.00 -13.58 76.87
N GLU A 328 -0.79 -13.07 77.00
CA GLU A 328 0.44 -13.79 77.42
C GLU A 328 1.16 -14.76 76.46
N GLY A 329 2.45 -14.45 76.35
CA GLY A 329 3.47 -15.50 76.27
C GLY A 329 4.64 -15.26 75.37
N VAL A 330 5.66 -14.49 75.79
CA VAL A 330 7.06 -14.56 75.32
C VAL A 330 7.74 -15.65 76.27
N PRO A 331 8.91 -16.23 75.96
CA PRO A 331 9.90 -16.16 74.90
C PRO A 331 10.56 -17.53 74.52
N ALA A 332 11.26 -17.51 73.39
CA ALA A 332 12.66 -17.91 73.31
C ALA A 332 13.15 -17.74 71.87
#